data_84d1627f77b132311ae95f7f5a477ee4
#
_entry.id   84d1627f77b132311ae95f7f5a477ee4
#
_cell.length_a   1.000
_cell.length_b   1.000
_cell.length_c   1.000
_cell.angle_alpha   90.00
_cell.angle_beta   90.00
_cell.angle_gamma   90.00
#
_symmetry.space_group_name_H-M   'P 1'
#
loop_
_entity.id
_entity.type
_entity.pdbx_description
1 polymer ?
#
loop_
_entity_poly.entity_id
_entity_poly.type
_entity_poly.pdbx_seq_one_letter_code
_entity_poly.pdbx_strand_id
1 'polypeptide(L)'
;MKKLVPIALLTAIAAPALLVPATAIAQSQAELRGDRRDIRDAERDLRRAERTGDPRRIHQERRDLRDAHREYREDLRDRDRRWADNDWRSWRDHNRALYARGEWRAPFRYNRFQPGARIGTAYYGPRYLIGDPWRYHLPQPGLGRAWVRHYNDVLLVDTRRGAVIRVLPGFYR
;
A
#
# COMPACT_ATOMS: atom_id res chain seq x y z
N MET A 1 52.57 0.91 -44.24
CA MET A 1 51.11 1.20 -44.27
C MET A 1 50.45 0.37 -43.17
N LYS A 2 50.22 0.98 -42.00
CA LYS A 2 49.63 0.33 -40.83
C LYS A 2 48.11 0.59 -40.83
N LYS A 3 47.28 -0.49 -40.93
CA LYS A 3 45.82 -0.39 -40.85
C LYS A 3 45.38 -0.35 -39.40
N LEU A 4 44.76 0.74 -39.01
CA LEU A 4 44.10 0.92 -37.69
C LEU A 4 42.68 0.30 -37.78
N VAL A 5 42.39 -0.63 -36.88
CA VAL A 5 41.07 -1.22 -36.68
C VAL A 5 40.39 -0.43 -35.55
N PRO A 6 39.20 0.13 -35.72
CA PRO A 6 38.48 0.76 -34.62
C PRO A 6 37.83 -0.30 -33.74
N ILE A 7 38.15 -0.24 -32.45
CA ILE A 7 37.47 -1.00 -31.37
C ILE A 7 36.15 -0.32 -31.08
N ALA A 8 35.03 -0.98 -31.42
CA ALA A 8 33.71 -0.54 -31.03
C ALA A 8 33.47 -0.88 -29.55
N LEU A 9 33.36 0.16 -28.71
CA LEU A 9 32.95 0.02 -27.31
C LEU A 9 31.44 -0.27 -27.28
N LEU A 10 31.06 -1.48 -26.91
CA LEU A 10 29.69 -1.83 -26.59
C LEU A 10 29.41 -1.36 -25.16
N THR A 11 28.73 -0.24 -24.99
CA THR A 11 28.17 0.19 -23.70
C THR A 11 26.92 -0.64 -23.42
N ALA A 12 27.03 -1.63 -22.54
CA ALA A 12 25.90 -2.35 -21.99
C ALA A 12 25.12 -1.42 -21.02
N ILE A 13 23.97 -0.93 -21.44
CA ILE A 13 23.03 -0.21 -20.58
C ILE A 13 22.35 -1.26 -19.69
N ALA A 14 22.85 -1.38 -18.46
CA ALA A 14 22.18 -2.18 -17.42
C ALA A 14 20.91 -1.44 -16.99
N ALA A 15 19.74 -1.89 -17.43
CA ALA A 15 18.47 -1.41 -16.92
C ALA A 15 18.36 -1.79 -15.44
N PRO A 16 18.04 -0.85 -14.52
CA PRO A 16 17.84 -1.19 -13.13
C PRO A 16 16.56 -2.04 -13.01
N ALA A 17 16.73 -3.31 -12.65
CA ALA A 17 15.62 -4.16 -12.26
C ALA A 17 14.95 -3.53 -11.03
N LEU A 18 13.73 -3.04 -11.19
CA LEU A 18 12.91 -2.52 -10.09
C LEU A 18 12.48 -3.71 -9.22
N LEU A 19 13.28 -4.02 -8.21
CA LEU A 19 12.93 -4.99 -7.18
C LEU A 19 11.76 -4.43 -6.36
N VAL A 20 10.56 -4.95 -6.58
CA VAL A 20 9.41 -4.70 -5.71
C VAL A 20 9.70 -5.33 -4.35
N PRO A 21 9.59 -4.60 -3.23
CA PRO A 21 9.91 -5.15 -1.92
C PRO A 21 8.96 -6.29 -1.56
N ALA A 22 9.52 -7.40 -1.09
CA ALA A 22 8.79 -8.63 -0.76
C ALA A 22 7.67 -8.41 0.29
N THR A 23 7.79 -7.40 1.16
CA THR A 23 6.78 -7.06 2.17
C THR A 23 5.49 -6.51 1.58
N ALA A 24 5.56 -5.67 0.54
CA ALA A 24 4.38 -5.12 -0.13
C ALA A 24 3.61 -6.20 -0.91
N ILE A 25 4.34 -7.14 -1.52
CA ILE A 25 3.75 -8.30 -2.18
C ILE A 25 3.06 -9.22 -1.15
N ALA A 26 3.62 -9.36 0.05
CA ALA A 26 3.04 -10.20 1.09
C ALA A 26 1.71 -9.65 1.64
N GLN A 27 1.56 -8.33 1.77
CA GLN A 27 0.31 -7.71 2.25
C GLN A 27 -0.81 -7.82 1.22
N SER A 28 -0.57 -7.44 -0.02
CA SER A 28 -1.57 -7.58 -1.08
C SER A 28 -1.97 -9.05 -1.32
N GLN A 29 -1.05 -10.00 -1.11
CA GLN A 29 -1.38 -11.43 -1.13
C GLN A 29 -2.21 -11.90 0.05
N ALA A 30 -2.09 -11.26 1.23
CA ALA A 30 -2.90 -11.59 2.39
C ALA A 30 -4.35 -11.12 2.19
N GLU A 31 -4.56 -9.95 1.61
CA GLU A 31 -5.88 -9.41 1.25
C GLU A 31 -6.55 -10.27 0.19
N LEU A 32 -5.90 -10.52 -0.93
CA LEU A 32 -6.44 -11.41 -1.96
C LEU A 32 -6.74 -12.83 -1.46
N ARG A 33 -6.05 -13.29 -0.40
CA ARG A 33 -6.41 -14.55 0.29
C ARG A 33 -7.64 -14.38 1.17
N GLY A 34 -7.85 -13.19 1.74
CA GLY A 34 -9.07 -12.79 2.44
C GLY A 34 -10.27 -12.87 1.50
N ASP A 35 -10.24 -12.10 0.43
CA ASP A 35 -11.31 -12.04 -0.58
C ASP A 35 -11.68 -13.41 -1.14
N ARG A 36 -10.67 -14.25 -1.40
CA ARG A 36 -10.93 -15.63 -1.84
C ARG A 36 -11.63 -16.48 -0.77
N ARG A 37 -11.44 -16.16 0.51
CA ARG A 37 -12.22 -16.82 1.59
C ARG A 37 -13.65 -16.31 1.58
N ASP A 38 -13.83 -14.99 1.45
CA ASP A 38 -15.13 -14.34 1.44
C ASP A 38 -15.99 -14.82 0.26
N ILE A 39 -15.39 -14.96 -0.93
CA ILE A 39 -16.05 -15.60 -2.08
C ILE A 39 -16.50 -17.02 -1.75
N ARG A 40 -15.63 -17.87 -1.17
CA ARG A 40 -15.99 -19.25 -0.83
C ARG A 40 -17.07 -19.32 0.25
N ASP A 41 -17.08 -18.36 1.16
CA ASP A 41 -18.08 -18.28 2.22
C ASP A 41 -19.43 -17.88 1.63
N ALA A 42 -19.47 -16.85 0.79
CA ALA A 42 -20.66 -16.45 0.05
C ALA A 42 -21.22 -17.56 -0.86
N GLU A 43 -20.33 -18.31 -1.52
CA GLU A 43 -20.77 -19.50 -2.29
C GLU A 43 -21.40 -20.59 -1.41
N ARG A 44 -20.86 -20.82 -0.21
CA ARG A 44 -21.45 -21.80 0.73
C ARG A 44 -22.81 -21.35 1.22
N ASP A 45 -22.95 -20.06 1.51
CA ASP A 45 -24.20 -19.51 2.01
C ASP A 45 -25.28 -19.50 0.92
N LEU A 46 -24.92 -19.17 -0.32
CA LEU A 46 -25.82 -19.32 -1.46
C LEU A 46 -26.29 -20.76 -1.64
N ARG A 47 -25.37 -21.73 -1.62
CA ARG A 47 -25.75 -23.16 -1.70
C ARG A 47 -26.67 -23.60 -0.54
N ARG A 48 -26.49 -23.00 0.64
CA ARG A 48 -27.37 -23.25 1.79
C ARG A 48 -28.77 -22.66 1.55
N ALA A 49 -28.84 -21.43 1.06
CA ALA A 49 -30.07 -20.76 0.74
C ALA A 49 -30.85 -21.51 -0.37
N GLU A 50 -30.18 -22.01 -1.39
CA GLU A 50 -30.78 -22.80 -2.47
C GLU A 50 -31.35 -24.12 -1.96
N ARG A 51 -30.72 -24.76 -0.99
CA ARG A 51 -31.28 -25.97 -0.34
C ARG A 51 -32.53 -25.69 0.49
N THR A 52 -32.67 -24.51 1.06
CA THR A 52 -33.87 -24.12 1.84
C THR A 52 -35.01 -23.64 0.96
N GLY A 53 -34.74 -23.29 -0.29
CA GLY A 53 -35.75 -22.87 -1.28
C GLY A 53 -36.37 -21.50 -1.02
N ASP A 54 -35.83 -20.69 -0.11
CA ASP A 54 -36.34 -19.33 0.14
C ASP A 54 -35.86 -18.35 -0.95
N PRO A 55 -36.76 -17.83 -1.81
CA PRO A 55 -36.38 -16.98 -2.92
C PRO A 55 -35.73 -15.65 -2.49
N ARG A 56 -36.16 -15.09 -1.35
CA ARG A 56 -35.63 -13.83 -0.84
C ARG A 56 -34.16 -14.00 -0.39
N ARG A 57 -33.91 -15.09 0.31
CA ARG A 57 -32.60 -15.46 0.80
C ARG A 57 -31.64 -15.78 -0.36
N ILE A 58 -32.09 -16.58 -1.33
CA ILE A 58 -31.32 -16.86 -2.55
C ILE A 58 -30.94 -15.56 -3.28
N HIS A 59 -31.90 -14.63 -3.38
CA HIS A 59 -31.61 -13.34 -4.04
C HIS A 59 -30.60 -12.50 -3.29
N GLN A 60 -30.63 -12.52 -1.96
CA GLN A 60 -29.66 -11.82 -1.12
C GLN A 60 -28.27 -12.43 -1.27
N GLU A 61 -28.12 -13.74 -1.05
CA GLU A 61 -26.83 -14.42 -1.14
C GLU A 61 -26.19 -14.31 -2.54
N ARG A 62 -27.01 -14.23 -3.59
CA ARG A 62 -26.51 -13.92 -4.94
C ARG A 62 -25.98 -12.51 -5.09
N ARG A 63 -26.51 -11.53 -4.35
CA ARG A 63 -25.93 -10.17 -4.32
C ARG A 63 -24.61 -10.19 -3.59
N ASP A 64 -24.54 -10.80 -2.42
CA ASP A 64 -23.36 -10.87 -1.58
C ASP A 64 -22.20 -11.56 -2.31
N LEU A 65 -22.47 -12.66 -3.02
CA LEU A 65 -21.47 -13.31 -3.87
C LEU A 65 -20.99 -12.41 -5.02
N ARG A 66 -21.89 -11.64 -5.65
CA ARG A 66 -21.46 -10.69 -6.70
C ARG A 66 -20.60 -9.55 -6.14
N ASP A 67 -20.91 -9.10 -4.93
CA ASP A 67 -20.18 -8.05 -4.26
C ASP A 67 -18.80 -8.53 -3.86
N ALA A 68 -18.65 -9.73 -3.29
CA ALA A 68 -17.35 -10.35 -3.00
C ALA A 68 -16.49 -10.52 -4.27
N HIS A 69 -17.08 -10.94 -5.38
CA HIS A 69 -16.35 -11.00 -6.66
C HIS A 69 -15.96 -9.64 -7.22
N ARG A 70 -16.75 -8.59 -6.96
CA ARG A 70 -16.41 -7.23 -7.38
C ARG A 70 -15.22 -6.73 -6.58
N GLU A 71 -15.24 -6.85 -5.26
CA GLU A 71 -14.16 -6.50 -4.36
C GLU A 71 -12.84 -7.18 -4.75
N TYR A 72 -12.84 -8.49 -4.91
CA TYR A 72 -11.67 -9.23 -5.37
C TYR A 72 -11.10 -8.70 -6.70
N ARG A 73 -11.96 -8.31 -7.67
CA ARG A 73 -11.49 -7.75 -8.93
C ARG A 73 -10.94 -6.34 -8.77
N GLU A 74 -11.47 -5.55 -7.86
CA GLU A 74 -10.98 -4.21 -7.54
C GLU A 74 -9.59 -4.31 -6.89
N ASP A 75 -9.42 -5.20 -5.92
CA ASP A 75 -8.15 -5.45 -5.25
C ASP A 75 -7.07 -6.01 -6.19
N LEU A 76 -7.45 -6.86 -7.14
CA LEU A 76 -6.54 -7.30 -8.21
C LEU A 76 -6.05 -6.13 -9.08
N ARG A 77 -6.93 -5.20 -9.44
CA ARG A 77 -6.56 -4.01 -10.23
C ARG A 77 -5.65 -3.08 -9.43
N ASP A 78 -6.00 -2.87 -8.17
CA ASP A 78 -5.25 -1.97 -7.29
C ASP A 78 -3.88 -2.52 -6.93
N ARG A 79 -3.73 -3.83 -6.80
CA ARG A 79 -2.42 -4.49 -6.63
C ARG A 79 -1.43 -4.11 -7.73
N ASP A 80 -1.90 -4.03 -8.96
CA ASP A 80 -1.06 -3.74 -10.13
C ASP A 80 -0.92 -2.23 -10.38
N ARG A 81 -1.69 -1.41 -9.66
CA ARG A 81 -1.66 0.05 -9.78
C ARG A 81 -0.47 0.65 -9.02
N ARG A 82 0.30 1.47 -9.70
CA ARG A 82 1.37 2.27 -9.09
C ARG A 82 0.85 3.67 -8.78
N TRP A 83 0.79 4.00 -7.49
CA TRP A 83 0.38 5.32 -7.05
C TRP A 83 1.49 6.34 -7.26
N ALA A 84 1.16 7.48 -7.82
CA ALA A 84 2.06 8.62 -7.90
C ALA A 84 2.14 9.38 -6.57
N ASP A 85 3.13 10.24 -6.43
CA ASP A 85 3.47 10.93 -5.18
C ASP A 85 2.34 11.76 -4.56
N ASN A 86 1.36 12.20 -5.35
CA ASN A 86 0.29 13.07 -4.92
C ASN A 86 -1.11 12.43 -5.02
N ASP A 87 -1.24 11.20 -5.45
CA ASP A 87 -2.52 10.52 -5.64
C ASP A 87 -3.33 10.43 -4.34
N TRP A 88 -2.65 10.33 -3.20
CA TRP A 88 -3.26 10.32 -1.88
C TRP A 88 -4.09 11.58 -1.57
N ARG A 89 -3.81 12.73 -2.20
CA ARG A 89 -4.51 13.99 -1.92
C ARG A 89 -5.94 13.97 -2.43
N SER A 90 -6.14 13.60 -3.68
CA SER A 90 -7.47 13.47 -4.26
C SER A 90 -8.26 12.34 -3.59
N TRP A 91 -7.60 11.22 -3.31
CA TRP A 91 -8.20 10.10 -2.59
C TRP A 91 -8.67 10.49 -1.19
N ARG A 92 -7.86 11.22 -0.43
CA ARG A 92 -8.22 11.73 0.90
C ARG A 92 -9.48 12.57 0.90
N ASP A 93 -9.65 13.43 -0.09
CA ASP A 93 -10.79 14.34 -0.14
C ASP A 93 -12.12 13.58 -0.31
N HIS A 94 -12.09 12.41 -0.94
CA HIS A 94 -13.23 11.50 -1.09
C HIS A 94 -13.36 10.49 0.06
N ASN A 95 -12.29 10.21 0.80
CA ASN A 95 -12.22 9.17 1.83
C ASN A 95 -11.85 9.75 3.21
N ARG A 96 -12.53 10.81 3.64
CA ARG A 96 -12.19 11.60 4.85
C ARG A 96 -12.07 10.75 6.11
N ALA A 97 -12.93 9.75 6.30
CA ALA A 97 -12.92 8.89 7.48
C ALA A 97 -11.60 8.11 7.61
N LEU A 98 -11.02 7.65 6.49
CA LEU A 98 -9.74 6.95 6.46
C LEU A 98 -8.58 7.84 6.92
N TYR A 99 -8.67 9.13 6.66
CA TYR A 99 -7.65 10.13 7.01
C TYR A 99 -7.98 10.91 8.29
N ALA A 100 -8.93 10.42 9.07
CA ALA A 100 -9.24 11.02 10.35
C ALA A 100 -8.04 10.89 11.29
N ARG A 101 -7.75 11.97 12.02
CA ARG A 101 -6.65 12.03 12.99
C ARG A 101 -6.77 10.97 14.07
N GLY A 102 -7.98 10.71 14.57
CA GLY A 102 -8.22 9.80 15.68
C GLY A 102 -7.47 10.21 16.95
N GLU A 103 -7.43 9.31 17.90
CA GLU A 103 -6.70 9.48 19.19
C GLU A 103 -5.24 8.99 19.10
N TRP A 104 -4.58 9.20 18.00
CA TRP A 104 -3.20 8.75 17.85
C TRP A 104 -2.26 9.47 18.81
N ARG A 105 -1.45 8.72 19.54
CA ARG A 105 -0.49 9.21 20.53
C ARG A 105 0.87 8.57 20.35
N ALA A 106 1.92 9.32 20.69
CA ALA A 106 3.29 8.85 20.73
C ALA A 106 4.00 9.33 22.00
N PRO A 107 5.03 8.63 22.51
CA PRO A 107 5.80 9.03 23.69
C PRO A 107 6.77 10.18 23.41
N PHE A 108 6.86 10.65 22.17
CA PHE A 108 7.67 11.78 21.77
C PHE A 108 6.80 12.97 21.37
N ARG A 109 7.37 14.17 21.46
CA ARG A 109 6.70 15.41 21.02
C ARG A 109 6.69 15.52 19.51
N TYR A 110 5.71 16.25 18.96
CA TYR A 110 5.72 16.62 17.55
C TYR A 110 6.99 17.42 17.21
N ASN A 111 7.62 17.03 16.14
CA ASN A 111 8.75 17.74 15.55
C ASN A 111 8.53 17.89 14.04
N ARG A 112 8.68 19.09 13.53
CA ARG A 112 8.54 19.35 12.09
C ARG A 112 9.80 18.91 11.36
N PHE A 113 9.81 17.65 10.95
CA PHE A 113 10.91 17.11 10.19
C PHE A 113 10.98 17.68 8.77
N GLN A 114 12.19 17.71 8.22
CA GLN A 114 12.47 18.05 6.84
C GLN A 114 13.14 16.86 6.14
N PRO A 115 13.02 16.73 4.80
CA PRO A 115 13.81 15.77 4.04
C PRO A 115 15.31 15.93 4.35
N GLY A 116 16.01 14.82 4.54
CA GLY A 116 17.42 14.79 4.96
C GLY A 116 17.63 14.74 6.49
N ALA A 117 16.63 15.05 7.31
CA ALA A 117 16.74 14.97 8.76
C ALA A 117 17.03 13.54 9.21
N ARG A 118 17.93 13.39 10.18
CA ARG A 118 18.17 12.11 10.86
C ARG A 118 17.27 11.97 12.06
N ILE A 119 16.62 10.81 12.19
CA ILE A 119 15.70 10.49 13.28
C ILE A 119 16.06 9.16 13.92
N GLY A 120 15.87 9.06 15.22
CA GLY A 120 16.11 7.83 15.97
C GLY A 120 15.04 6.75 15.70
N THR A 121 15.34 5.51 16.02
CA THR A 121 14.44 4.35 15.84
C THR A 121 13.12 4.51 16.60
N ALA A 122 13.10 5.30 17.67
CA ALA A 122 11.89 5.60 18.42
C ALA A 122 10.77 6.21 17.55
N TYR A 123 11.10 6.92 16.45
CA TYR A 123 10.15 7.56 15.56
C TYR A 123 9.57 6.63 14.50
N TYR A 124 10.24 5.54 14.16
CA TYR A 124 9.83 4.59 13.12
C TYR A 124 9.76 3.13 13.61
N GLY A 125 9.53 2.95 14.91
CA GLY A 125 9.19 1.63 15.47
C GLY A 125 7.93 1.03 14.85
N PRO A 126 7.71 -0.29 14.98
CA PRO A 126 6.66 -1.04 14.30
C PRO A 126 5.25 -0.44 14.46
N ARG A 127 4.93 0.13 15.64
CA ARG A 127 3.63 0.74 15.94
C ARG A 127 3.32 2.02 15.14
N TYR A 128 4.32 2.63 14.53
CA TYR A 128 4.16 3.86 13.76
C TYR A 128 4.21 3.62 12.25
N LEU A 129 4.55 2.41 11.84
CA LEU A 129 4.58 2.04 10.43
C LEU A 129 3.18 2.07 9.84
N ILE A 130 3.06 2.63 8.64
CA ILE A 130 1.87 2.45 7.81
C ILE A 130 2.07 1.12 7.08
N GLY A 131 1.46 0.06 7.64
CA GLY A 131 1.61 -1.30 7.14
C GLY A 131 0.99 -1.50 5.76
N ASP A 132 0.06 -0.64 5.38
CA ASP A 132 -0.74 -0.71 4.18
C ASP A 132 -0.76 0.64 3.44
N PRO A 133 0.34 1.01 2.76
CA PRO A 133 0.44 2.29 2.06
C PRO A 133 -0.56 2.44 0.91
N TRP A 134 -0.88 1.36 0.20
CA TRP A 134 -1.75 1.40 -0.96
C TRP A 134 -3.18 1.83 -0.60
N ARG A 135 -3.68 1.45 0.58
CA ARG A 135 -4.97 1.89 1.12
C ARG A 135 -5.09 3.42 1.17
N TYR A 136 -3.98 4.08 1.35
CA TYR A 136 -3.86 5.53 1.37
C TYR A 136 -3.41 6.12 0.03
N HIS A 137 -3.39 5.34 -1.03
CA HIS A 137 -2.84 5.73 -2.33
C HIS A 137 -1.43 6.31 -2.22
N LEU A 138 -0.63 5.76 -1.30
CA LEU A 138 0.78 6.07 -1.18
C LEU A 138 1.60 5.12 -2.07
N PRO A 139 2.63 5.63 -2.76
CA PRO A 139 3.53 4.77 -3.50
C PRO A 139 4.25 3.79 -2.58
N GLN A 140 4.63 2.63 -3.13
CA GLN A 140 5.40 1.65 -2.37
C GLN A 140 6.72 2.25 -1.89
N PRO A 141 7.09 2.06 -0.61
CA PRO A 141 8.24 2.75 -0.02
C PRO A 141 9.60 2.32 -0.57
N GLY A 142 9.68 1.13 -1.21
CA GLY A 142 10.92 0.54 -1.68
C GLY A 142 11.73 -0.16 -0.58
N LEU A 143 12.81 -0.86 -0.98
CA LEU A 143 13.65 -1.62 -0.05
C LEU A 143 14.33 -0.73 0.99
N GLY A 144 14.28 -1.14 2.26
CA GLY A 144 14.89 -0.42 3.37
C GLY A 144 14.23 0.92 3.68
N ARG A 145 13.03 1.17 3.18
CA ARG A 145 12.24 2.36 3.44
C ARG A 145 10.88 1.99 4.01
N ALA A 146 10.28 2.92 4.75
CA ALA A 146 8.94 2.74 5.30
C ALA A 146 8.19 4.06 5.36
N TRP A 147 6.87 3.99 5.18
CA TRP A 147 5.98 5.06 5.52
C TRP A 147 5.66 5.02 7.00
N VAL A 148 5.79 6.14 7.68
CA VAL A 148 5.69 6.27 9.13
C VAL A 148 4.72 7.39 9.48
N ARG A 149 3.80 7.13 10.37
CA ARG A 149 2.93 8.18 10.93
C ARG A 149 3.69 8.98 11.98
N HIS A 150 3.67 10.29 11.84
CA HIS A 150 4.19 11.24 12.82
C HIS A 150 3.13 12.31 13.11
N TYR A 151 2.28 12.07 14.11
CA TYR A 151 1.11 12.90 14.41
C TYR A 151 0.17 13.01 13.20
N ASN A 152 0.02 14.22 12.66
CA ASN A 152 -0.80 14.46 11.47
C ASN A 152 -0.02 14.28 10.16
N ASP A 153 1.28 14.14 10.24
CA ASP A 153 2.15 13.99 9.09
C ASP A 153 2.47 12.52 8.80
N VAL A 154 2.88 12.26 7.59
CA VAL A 154 3.46 10.98 7.19
C VAL A 154 4.85 11.21 6.64
N LEU A 155 5.80 10.39 7.10
CA LEU A 155 7.20 10.44 6.70
C LEU A 155 7.54 9.21 5.87
N LEU A 156 8.27 9.37 4.78
CA LEU A 156 9.00 8.28 4.16
C LEU A 156 10.41 8.27 4.77
N VAL A 157 10.78 7.17 5.40
CA VAL A 157 12.04 7.04 6.15
C VAL A 157 12.89 5.93 5.53
N ASP A 158 14.18 6.21 5.30
CA ASP A 158 15.19 5.18 5.13
C ASP A 158 15.48 4.57 6.50
N THR A 159 14.99 3.35 6.73
CA THR A 159 15.06 2.69 8.05
C THR A 159 16.45 2.17 8.39
N ARG A 160 17.33 2.02 7.40
CA ARG A 160 18.73 1.62 7.62
C ARG A 160 19.59 2.79 8.11
N ARG A 161 19.31 3.99 7.56
CA ARG A 161 20.10 5.21 7.88
C ARG A 161 19.40 6.10 8.90
N GLY A 162 18.15 5.84 9.23
CA GLY A 162 17.33 6.71 10.06
C GLY A 162 17.12 8.09 9.42
N ALA A 163 17.01 8.17 8.10
CA ALA A 163 16.91 9.44 7.40
C ALA A 163 15.50 9.65 6.81
N VAL A 164 14.95 10.85 7.02
CA VAL A 164 13.69 11.25 6.39
C VAL A 164 13.94 11.54 4.91
N ILE A 165 13.26 10.83 4.03
CA ILE A 165 13.33 11.00 2.57
C ILE A 165 12.29 12.02 2.10
N ARG A 166 11.09 11.92 2.67
CA ARG A 166 9.94 12.76 2.29
C ARG A 166 9.05 13.02 3.49
N VAL A 167 8.37 14.15 3.46
CA VAL A 167 7.35 14.53 4.45
C VAL A 167 6.06 14.86 3.71
N LEU A 168 4.95 14.30 4.17
CA LEU A 168 3.59 14.61 3.73
C LEU A 168 2.89 15.33 4.89
N PRO A 169 2.97 16.66 4.95
CA PRO A 169 2.41 17.42 6.06
C PRO A 169 0.88 17.43 6.01
N GLY A 170 0.23 17.36 7.19
CA GLY A 170 -1.22 17.39 7.30
C GLY A 170 -1.91 16.26 6.56
N PHE A 171 -1.30 15.09 6.54
CA PHE A 171 -1.84 13.89 5.90
C PHE A 171 -3.14 13.45 6.60
N TYR A 172 -3.11 13.37 7.92
CA TYR A 172 -4.29 13.13 8.75
C TYR A 172 -4.92 14.47 9.20
N ARG A 173 -6.26 14.51 9.26
CA ARG A 173 -7.04 15.70 9.60
C ARG A 173 -8.08 15.43 10.69
#